data_89809adfdf96db7462fcf0eab57d52cd
#
_entry.id   89809adfdf96db7462fcf0eab57d52cd
#
_cell.length_a   1.000
_cell.length_b   1.000
_cell.length_c   1.000
_cell.angle_alpha   90.00
_cell.angle_beta   90.00
_cell.angle_gamma   90.00
#
_symmetry.space_group_name_H-M   'P 1'
#
loop_
_entity.id
_entity.type
_entity.pdbx_description
1 polymer ?
#
loop_
_entity_poly.entity_id
_entity_poly.type
_entity_poly.pdbx_seq_one_letter_code
_entity_poly.pdbx_strand_id
1 'polypeptide(L)'
;MRPAALWLLAILPAVAPAWMHAAPAAHPVIAVIIDDLGNSPSEGLRAAELPGPVGCAVLPHTPYAVMLADACHARGKEVLLHLPMQGLDDAALGPGGISLSMTEAQIQNTVRSDLQSIPYAVGVNNHEGSLISMHPGDLAWIMQTLHAAGGLYFVDSYTTADSIAYQIAREHGIPAARRDVFLDDVNTETAVR
;
A
#
# COMPACT_ATOMS: atom_id res chain seq x y z
N MET A 1 -48.69 34.24 64.32
CA MET A 1 -47.66 33.31 63.74
C MET A 1 -47.86 33.32 62.21
N ARG A 2 -46.95 33.94 61.48
CA ARG A 2 -46.98 34.01 60.00
C ARG A 2 -45.99 32.97 59.45
N PRO A 3 -46.33 32.16 58.44
CA PRO A 3 -45.38 31.22 57.83
C PRO A 3 -44.47 31.96 56.86
N ALA A 4 -43.17 31.67 56.94
CA ALA A 4 -42.15 32.14 56.03
C ALA A 4 -42.23 31.34 54.72
N ALA A 5 -42.35 32.04 53.61
CA ALA A 5 -42.28 31.43 52.28
C ALA A 5 -40.79 31.27 51.86
N LEU A 6 -40.38 30.03 51.66
CA LEU A 6 -39.08 29.72 51.06
C LEU A 6 -39.19 29.86 49.53
N TRP A 7 -38.44 30.79 48.94
CA TRP A 7 -38.24 30.87 47.50
C TRP A 7 -37.08 29.96 47.08
N LEU A 8 -37.36 28.89 46.38
CA LEU A 8 -36.35 28.06 45.70
C LEU A 8 -35.98 28.75 44.38
N LEU A 9 -34.73 29.28 44.30
CA LEU A 9 -34.15 29.72 43.05
C LEU A 9 -33.69 28.48 42.26
N ALA A 10 -34.35 28.17 41.15
CA ALA A 10 -33.89 27.18 40.19
C ALA A 10 -32.82 27.80 39.31
N ILE A 11 -31.56 27.32 39.48
CA ILE A 11 -30.43 27.66 38.59
C ILE A 11 -30.51 26.74 37.38
N LEU A 12 -30.93 27.31 36.23
CA LEU A 12 -30.86 26.65 34.93
C LEU A 12 -29.38 26.67 34.44
N PRO A 13 -28.77 25.53 34.08
CA PRO A 13 -27.47 25.56 33.47
C PRO A 13 -27.54 26.17 32.06
N ALA A 14 -26.80 27.23 31.82
CA ALA A 14 -26.61 27.79 30.48
C ALA A 14 -25.83 26.80 29.62
N VAL A 15 -26.54 26.17 28.67
CA VAL A 15 -25.88 25.36 27.62
C VAL A 15 -25.25 26.33 26.64
N ALA A 16 -23.96 26.50 26.70
CA ALA A 16 -23.18 27.23 25.70
C ALA A 16 -23.28 26.51 24.36
N PRO A 17 -23.56 27.21 23.23
CA PRO A 17 -23.54 26.57 21.92
C PRO A 17 -22.11 26.12 21.63
N ALA A 18 -21.89 24.79 21.43
CA ALA A 18 -20.65 24.25 20.93
C ALA A 18 -20.49 24.76 19.49
N TRP A 19 -19.56 25.68 19.29
CA TRP A 19 -19.13 26.09 17.96
C TRP A 19 -18.52 24.85 17.30
N MET A 20 -19.27 24.22 16.42
CA MET A 20 -18.73 23.16 15.56
C MET A 20 -17.65 23.81 14.68
N HIS A 21 -16.39 23.64 15.06
CA HIS A 21 -15.30 23.91 14.15
C HIS A 21 -15.44 22.91 13.03
N ALA A 22 -15.83 23.37 11.84
CA ALA A 22 -15.73 22.54 10.64
C ALA A 22 -14.26 22.13 10.51
N ALA A 23 -14.00 20.84 10.48
CA ALA A 23 -12.66 20.36 10.16
C ALA A 23 -12.23 20.98 8.82
N PRO A 24 -11.00 21.48 8.68
CA PRO A 24 -10.53 22.01 7.41
C PRO A 24 -10.77 20.96 6.34
N ALA A 25 -11.34 21.36 5.20
CA ALA A 25 -11.54 20.48 4.07
C ALA A 25 -10.18 19.84 3.70
N ALA A 26 -10.11 18.53 3.79
CA ALA A 26 -8.89 17.83 3.40
C ALA A 26 -8.65 18.09 1.92
N HIS A 27 -7.50 18.67 1.58
CA HIS A 27 -7.10 18.81 0.18
C HIS A 27 -6.96 17.40 -0.43
N PRO A 28 -7.37 17.18 -1.69
CA PRO A 28 -7.14 15.92 -2.36
C PRO A 28 -5.63 15.62 -2.40
N VAL A 29 -5.26 14.41 -2.04
CA VAL A 29 -3.87 13.94 -2.01
C VAL A 29 -3.70 12.92 -3.13
N ILE A 30 -2.63 13.05 -3.91
CA ILE A 30 -2.22 12.09 -4.93
C ILE A 30 -0.95 11.42 -4.44
N ALA A 31 -0.93 10.07 -4.44
CA ALA A 31 0.27 9.28 -4.25
C ALA A 31 0.70 8.69 -5.60
N VAL A 32 1.98 8.79 -5.91
CA VAL A 32 2.59 8.22 -7.12
C VAL A 32 3.57 7.14 -6.71
N ILE A 33 3.49 5.97 -7.34
CA ILE A 33 4.43 4.86 -7.14
C ILE A 33 5.06 4.56 -8.49
N ILE A 34 6.37 4.40 -8.51
CA ILE A 34 7.13 3.93 -9.68
C ILE A 34 7.47 2.47 -9.44
N ASP A 35 6.91 1.62 -10.27
CA ASP A 35 7.02 0.17 -10.20
C ASP A 35 8.23 -0.38 -10.97
N ASP A 36 8.45 -1.69 -10.91
CA ASP A 36 9.42 -2.47 -11.68
C ASP A 36 10.90 -2.10 -11.47
N LEU A 37 11.22 -1.42 -10.37
CA LEU A 37 12.61 -1.10 -10.07
C LEU A 37 13.39 -2.36 -9.68
N GLY A 38 14.66 -2.42 -10.08
CA GLY A 38 15.56 -3.54 -9.69
C GLY A 38 16.39 -4.10 -10.82
N ASN A 39 15.93 -4.07 -12.06
CA ASN A 39 16.63 -4.64 -13.20
C ASN A 39 17.53 -3.65 -13.96
N SER A 40 17.17 -2.37 -13.96
CA SER A 40 17.91 -1.30 -14.65
C SER A 40 18.39 -0.24 -13.66
N PRO A 41 19.72 -0.11 -13.44
CA PRO A 41 20.23 0.89 -12.51
C PRO A 41 19.97 2.32 -12.98
N SER A 42 20.03 2.58 -14.30
CA SER A 42 19.81 3.92 -14.84
C SER A 42 18.37 4.40 -14.68
N GLU A 43 17.41 3.53 -14.96
CA GLU A 43 15.99 3.84 -14.81
C GLU A 43 15.60 3.98 -13.34
N GLY A 44 16.07 3.07 -12.49
CA GLY A 44 15.83 3.14 -11.06
C GLY A 44 16.42 4.38 -10.40
N LEU A 45 17.62 4.81 -10.78
CA LEU A 45 18.20 6.06 -10.29
C LEU A 45 17.41 7.30 -10.76
N ARG A 46 16.91 7.28 -12.00
CA ARG A 46 16.00 8.36 -12.49
C ARG A 46 14.71 8.41 -11.66
N ALA A 47 14.14 7.25 -11.31
CA ALA A 47 12.96 7.20 -10.43
C ALA A 47 13.29 7.78 -9.04
N ALA A 48 14.43 7.41 -8.47
CA ALA A 48 14.88 7.94 -7.18
C ALA A 48 15.10 9.47 -7.22
N GLU A 49 15.44 10.06 -8.36
CA GLU A 49 15.68 11.48 -8.57
C GLU A 49 14.43 12.31 -8.89
N LEU A 50 13.28 11.67 -9.11
CA LEU A 50 12.02 12.38 -9.36
C LEU A 50 11.71 13.35 -8.20
N PRO A 51 11.22 14.55 -8.49
CA PRO A 51 10.87 15.50 -7.44
C PRO A 51 9.63 15.05 -6.66
N GLY A 52 9.54 15.47 -5.40
CA GLY A 52 8.37 15.23 -4.55
C GLY A 52 8.31 13.83 -3.92
N PRO A 53 7.23 13.56 -3.18
CA PRO A 53 7.01 12.29 -2.47
C PRO A 53 6.50 11.22 -3.45
N VAL A 54 7.43 10.50 -4.07
CA VAL A 54 7.15 9.37 -4.96
C VAL A 54 7.57 8.08 -4.26
N GLY A 55 6.75 7.04 -4.28
CA GLY A 55 7.10 5.69 -3.83
C GLY A 55 7.94 4.95 -4.86
N CYS A 56 8.91 4.17 -4.40
CA CYS A 56 9.77 3.30 -5.20
C CYS A 56 9.41 1.85 -4.92
N ALA A 57 8.75 1.16 -5.85
CA ALA A 57 8.42 -0.25 -5.71
C ALA A 57 9.48 -1.10 -6.42
N VAL A 58 10.16 -1.94 -5.64
CA VAL A 58 11.36 -2.67 -6.06
C VAL A 58 11.07 -4.16 -6.13
N LEU A 59 11.36 -4.78 -7.27
CA LEU A 59 11.26 -6.22 -7.50
C LEU A 59 12.30 -6.96 -6.63
N PRO A 60 11.89 -8.03 -5.91
CA PRO A 60 12.78 -8.77 -5.02
C PRO A 60 13.84 -9.54 -5.80
N HIS A 61 15.00 -9.77 -5.16
CA HIS A 61 16.08 -10.60 -5.69
C HIS A 61 16.62 -10.19 -7.07
N THR A 62 16.32 -8.98 -7.53
CA THR A 62 16.86 -8.44 -8.77
C THR A 62 18.30 -7.90 -8.58
N PRO A 63 19.10 -7.80 -9.65
CA PRO A 63 20.54 -7.47 -9.52
C PRO A 63 20.83 -6.13 -8.83
N TYR A 64 19.92 -5.15 -8.94
CA TYR A 64 20.12 -3.80 -8.40
C TYR A 64 19.11 -3.44 -7.31
N ALA A 65 18.33 -4.41 -6.79
CA ALA A 65 17.28 -4.17 -5.81
C ALA A 65 17.77 -3.39 -4.59
N VAL A 66 18.79 -3.88 -3.92
CA VAL A 66 19.35 -3.26 -2.70
C VAL A 66 19.87 -1.86 -3.00
N MET A 67 20.67 -1.71 -4.07
CA MET A 67 21.25 -0.43 -4.46
C MET A 67 20.16 0.63 -4.74
N LEU A 68 19.07 0.24 -5.40
CA LEU A 68 17.99 1.14 -5.73
C LEU A 68 17.12 1.46 -4.51
N ALA A 69 16.88 0.48 -3.64
CA ALA A 69 16.22 0.73 -2.36
C ALA A 69 17.02 1.73 -1.49
N ASP A 70 18.34 1.56 -1.39
CA ASP A 70 19.25 2.50 -0.72
C ASP A 70 19.15 3.91 -1.35
N ALA A 71 19.17 3.99 -2.68
CA ALA A 71 19.15 5.26 -3.40
C ALA A 71 17.82 6.01 -3.20
N CYS A 72 16.69 5.30 -3.19
CA CYS A 72 15.37 5.87 -2.92
C CYS A 72 15.26 6.33 -1.46
N HIS A 73 15.64 5.46 -0.52
CA HIS A 73 15.60 5.76 0.91
C HIS A 73 16.48 6.97 1.27
N ALA A 74 17.69 7.05 0.74
CA ALA A 74 18.61 8.17 0.96
C ALA A 74 18.06 9.51 0.47
N ARG A 75 17.07 9.49 -0.43
CA ARG A 75 16.35 10.68 -0.94
C ARG A 75 15.01 10.94 -0.25
N GLY A 76 14.74 10.22 0.84
CA GLY A 76 13.50 10.35 1.61
C GLY A 76 12.26 9.82 0.92
N LYS A 77 12.43 8.92 -0.06
CA LYS A 77 11.31 8.24 -0.73
C LYS A 77 10.92 6.99 0.03
N GLU A 78 9.64 6.66 0.02
CA GLU A 78 9.16 5.37 0.52
C GLU A 78 9.61 4.26 -0.41
N VAL A 79 10.09 3.17 0.17
CA VAL A 79 10.44 1.94 -0.54
C VAL A 79 9.35 0.92 -0.31
N LEU A 80 8.89 0.29 -1.39
CA LEU A 80 7.92 -0.81 -1.35
C LEU A 80 8.57 -2.08 -1.92
N LEU A 81 8.17 -3.22 -1.36
CA LEU A 81 8.34 -4.49 -2.05
C LEU A 81 7.33 -4.57 -3.20
N HIS A 82 7.81 -4.68 -4.44
CA HIS A 82 6.98 -4.97 -5.61
C HIS A 82 6.87 -6.49 -5.76
N LEU A 83 5.83 -7.08 -5.15
CA LEU A 83 5.68 -8.52 -4.96
C LEU A 83 5.20 -9.21 -6.24
N PRO A 84 6.01 -10.07 -6.89
CA PRO A 84 5.59 -10.76 -8.11
C PRO A 84 4.53 -11.81 -7.81
N MET A 85 3.39 -11.73 -8.50
CA MET A 85 2.27 -12.64 -8.35
C MET A 85 1.80 -13.11 -9.72
N GLN A 86 1.35 -14.37 -9.82
CA GLN A 86 0.90 -14.97 -11.06
C GLN A 86 -0.27 -14.20 -11.69
N GLY A 87 -0.10 -13.83 -12.96
CA GLY A 87 -1.13 -13.24 -13.80
C GLY A 87 -2.01 -14.30 -14.49
N LEU A 88 -3.00 -13.82 -15.24
CA LEU A 88 -3.87 -14.66 -16.11
C LEU A 88 -3.16 -15.09 -17.40
N ASP A 89 -2.09 -14.43 -17.74
CA ASP A 89 -1.23 -14.77 -18.85
C ASP A 89 -0.10 -15.72 -18.41
N ASP A 90 0.59 -16.31 -19.36
CA ASP A 90 1.72 -17.21 -19.10
C ASP A 90 3.06 -16.44 -18.92
N ALA A 91 3.02 -15.20 -18.47
CA ALA A 91 4.22 -14.41 -18.22
C ALA A 91 5.11 -15.05 -17.16
N ALA A 92 6.42 -14.95 -17.34
CA ALA A 92 7.37 -15.50 -16.39
C ALA A 92 7.39 -14.66 -15.11
N LEU A 93 7.11 -15.28 -13.97
CA LEU A 93 7.02 -14.62 -12.65
C LEU A 93 8.34 -14.05 -12.22
N GLY A 94 9.40 -14.05 -12.66
CA GLY A 94 10.65 -13.56 -12.08
C GLY A 94 10.98 -14.11 -10.69
N PRO A 95 12.11 -13.69 -10.12
CA PRO A 95 12.52 -14.13 -8.78
C PRO A 95 11.50 -13.71 -7.69
N GLY A 96 11.24 -14.61 -6.74
CA GLY A 96 10.27 -14.34 -5.68
C GLY A 96 8.80 -14.43 -6.10
N GLY A 97 8.51 -14.95 -7.29
CA GLY A 97 7.15 -15.03 -7.81
C GLY A 97 6.26 -16.02 -7.08
N ILE A 98 5.03 -15.61 -6.78
CA ILE A 98 4.00 -16.41 -6.14
C ILE A 98 3.04 -16.96 -7.19
N SER A 99 2.80 -18.28 -7.17
CA SER A 99 1.87 -18.96 -8.08
C SER A 99 0.82 -19.78 -7.35
N LEU A 100 -0.30 -20.06 -8.01
CA LEU A 100 -1.38 -20.91 -7.49
C LEU A 100 -0.94 -22.36 -7.18
N SER A 101 0.18 -22.81 -7.73
CA SER A 101 0.71 -24.16 -7.45
C SER A 101 1.43 -24.27 -6.11
N MET A 102 1.68 -23.14 -5.44
CA MET A 102 2.39 -23.11 -4.16
C MET A 102 1.48 -23.49 -3.00
N THR A 103 2.07 -24.19 -2.04
CA THR A 103 1.42 -24.43 -0.74
C THR A 103 1.51 -23.18 0.14
N GLU A 104 0.67 -23.12 1.19
CA GLU A 104 0.73 -22.07 2.21
C GLU A 104 2.15 -21.79 2.70
N ALA A 105 2.89 -22.85 3.09
CA ALA A 105 4.25 -22.74 3.60
C ALA A 105 5.22 -22.15 2.55
N GLN A 106 5.05 -22.49 1.28
CA GLN A 106 5.84 -21.94 0.20
C GLN A 106 5.54 -20.45 0.00
N ILE A 107 4.26 -20.05 -0.09
CA ILE A 107 3.87 -18.65 -0.21
C ILE A 107 4.43 -17.83 0.95
N GLN A 108 4.18 -18.27 2.19
CA GLN A 108 4.66 -17.55 3.37
C GLN A 108 6.19 -17.43 3.43
N ASN A 109 6.93 -18.48 3.02
CA ASN A 109 8.38 -18.43 2.97
C ASN A 109 8.89 -17.47 1.89
N THR A 110 8.26 -17.50 0.71
CA THR A 110 8.58 -16.59 -0.40
C THR A 110 8.36 -15.14 0.02
N VAL A 111 7.18 -14.79 0.53
CA VAL A 111 6.89 -13.41 1.00
C VAL A 111 7.91 -12.94 2.05
N ARG A 112 8.28 -13.81 3.01
CA ARG A 112 9.31 -13.44 4.01
C ARG A 112 10.67 -13.21 3.39
N SER A 113 11.08 -14.05 2.45
CA SER A 113 12.34 -13.92 1.72
C SER A 113 12.38 -12.63 0.90
N ASP A 114 11.27 -12.32 0.21
CA ASP A 114 11.14 -11.14 -0.62
C ASP A 114 11.21 -9.86 0.22
N LEU A 115 10.51 -9.81 1.35
CA LEU A 115 10.60 -8.69 2.30
C LEU A 115 12.03 -8.49 2.81
N GLN A 116 12.74 -9.58 3.11
CA GLN A 116 14.13 -9.50 3.59
C GLN A 116 15.10 -9.02 2.49
N SER A 117 14.76 -9.21 1.23
CA SER A 117 15.60 -8.79 0.10
C SER A 117 15.52 -7.29 -0.20
N ILE A 118 14.48 -6.60 0.29
CA ILE A 118 14.25 -5.18 0.04
C ILE A 118 14.40 -4.39 1.35
N PRO A 119 15.55 -3.76 1.59
CA PRO A 119 15.75 -2.94 2.78
C PRO A 119 14.80 -1.72 2.77
N TYR A 120 14.44 -1.26 3.97
CA TYR A 120 13.58 -0.09 4.20
C TYR A 120 12.14 -0.21 3.68
N ALA A 121 11.68 -1.39 3.28
CA ALA A 121 10.31 -1.56 2.81
C ALA A 121 9.30 -1.16 3.90
N VAL A 122 8.45 -0.19 3.62
CA VAL A 122 7.35 0.27 4.48
C VAL A 122 5.98 -0.13 3.95
N GLY A 123 5.94 -0.69 2.74
CA GLY A 123 4.73 -1.17 2.09
C GLY A 123 5.03 -2.25 1.06
N VAL A 124 3.96 -2.82 0.53
CA VAL A 124 3.98 -3.83 -0.52
C VAL A 124 2.92 -3.48 -1.56
N ASN A 125 3.23 -3.63 -2.83
CA ASN A 125 2.24 -3.66 -3.90
C ASN A 125 2.49 -4.86 -4.82
N ASN A 126 1.47 -5.34 -5.53
CA ASN A 126 1.64 -6.49 -6.41
C ASN A 126 2.17 -6.08 -7.78
N HIS A 127 3.19 -6.81 -8.24
CA HIS A 127 3.61 -6.88 -9.64
C HIS A 127 2.76 -7.93 -10.34
N GLU A 128 2.14 -7.55 -11.47
CA GLU A 128 1.14 -8.40 -12.14
C GLU A 128 0.04 -8.89 -11.16
N GLY A 129 -0.17 -10.20 -11.07
CA GLY A 129 -1.03 -10.80 -10.07
C GLY A 129 -2.51 -10.82 -10.43
N SER A 130 -2.89 -10.64 -11.69
CA SER A 130 -4.30 -10.66 -12.11
C SER A 130 -4.99 -11.99 -11.79
N LEU A 131 -4.26 -13.10 -11.67
CA LEU A 131 -4.80 -14.39 -11.24
C LEU A 131 -4.82 -14.51 -9.71
N ILE A 132 -3.70 -14.31 -9.03
CA ILE A 132 -3.60 -14.47 -7.57
C ILE A 132 -4.51 -13.49 -6.84
N SER A 133 -4.69 -12.27 -7.35
CA SER A 133 -5.54 -11.25 -6.71
C SER A 133 -7.03 -11.59 -6.68
N MET A 134 -7.46 -12.64 -7.37
CA MET A 134 -8.82 -13.19 -7.32
C MET A 134 -8.94 -14.39 -6.37
N HIS A 135 -7.84 -14.88 -5.78
CA HIS A 135 -7.81 -16.10 -4.98
C HIS A 135 -7.72 -15.80 -3.48
N PRO A 136 -8.84 -15.87 -2.72
CA PRO A 136 -8.88 -15.43 -1.33
C PRO A 136 -7.96 -16.24 -0.41
N GLY A 137 -7.74 -17.54 -0.69
CA GLY A 137 -6.87 -18.40 0.13
C GLY A 137 -5.41 -17.97 0.05
N ASP A 138 -4.88 -17.82 -1.16
CA ASP A 138 -3.50 -17.39 -1.40
C ASP A 138 -3.26 -15.97 -0.87
N LEU A 139 -4.20 -15.07 -1.12
CA LEU A 139 -4.16 -13.72 -0.57
C LEU A 139 -4.16 -13.71 0.96
N ALA A 140 -4.96 -14.56 1.60
CA ALA A 140 -4.98 -14.66 3.06
C ALA A 140 -3.60 -15.06 3.62
N TRP A 141 -2.90 -16.02 3.01
CA TRP A 141 -1.56 -16.43 3.43
C TRP A 141 -0.51 -15.33 3.20
N ILE A 142 -0.61 -14.59 2.09
CA ILE A 142 0.21 -13.41 1.84
C ILE A 142 -0.04 -12.37 2.95
N MET A 143 -1.30 -11.97 3.17
CA MET A 143 -1.64 -10.91 4.12
C MET A 143 -1.33 -11.30 5.58
N GLN A 144 -1.50 -12.56 5.96
CA GLN A 144 -1.07 -13.06 7.27
C GLN A 144 0.45 -12.86 7.47
N THR A 145 1.24 -13.13 6.42
CA THR A 145 2.69 -12.97 6.48
C THR A 145 3.09 -11.50 6.59
N LEU A 146 2.44 -10.61 5.82
CA LEU A 146 2.66 -9.16 5.89
C LEU A 146 2.24 -8.60 7.26
N HIS A 147 1.11 -9.05 7.79
CA HIS A 147 0.65 -8.65 9.12
C HIS A 147 1.64 -9.06 10.22
N ALA A 148 2.16 -10.30 10.13
CA ALA A 148 3.16 -10.81 11.08
C ALA A 148 4.50 -10.07 11.01
N ALA A 149 4.89 -9.55 9.84
CA ALA A 149 6.07 -8.70 9.69
C ALA A 149 5.89 -7.34 10.37
N GLY A 150 4.66 -6.81 10.42
CA GLY A 150 4.29 -5.58 11.12
C GLY A 150 4.72 -4.30 10.41
N GLY A 151 3.98 -3.22 10.65
CA GLY A 151 4.34 -1.88 10.19
C GLY A 151 4.23 -1.64 8.67
N LEU A 152 3.69 -2.59 7.91
CA LEU A 152 3.56 -2.48 6.46
C LEU A 152 2.15 -2.05 6.07
N TYR A 153 2.04 -1.33 4.94
CA TYR A 153 0.78 -1.12 4.22
C TYR A 153 0.78 -1.92 2.90
N PHE A 154 -0.40 -2.12 2.31
CA PHE A 154 -0.55 -2.80 1.04
C PHE A 154 -1.25 -1.90 0.02
N VAL A 155 -0.75 -1.89 -1.21
CA VAL A 155 -1.41 -1.22 -2.34
C VAL A 155 -1.78 -2.28 -3.38
N ASP A 156 -3.07 -2.49 -3.58
CA ASP A 156 -3.59 -3.32 -4.67
C ASP A 156 -3.34 -2.60 -6.00
N SER A 157 -2.41 -3.10 -6.81
CA SER A 157 -2.10 -2.56 -8.14
C SER A 157 -3.26 -2.73 -9.13
N TYR A 158 -4.31 -3.45 -8.74
CA TYR A 158 -5.60 -3.59 -9.42
C TYR A 158 -5.44 -3.94 -10.90
N THR A 159 -4.65 -4.98 -11.15
CA THR A 159 -4.34 -5.50 -12.48
C THR A 159 -5.49 -6.28 -13.13
N THR A 160 -6.56 -6.53 -12.38
CA THR A 160 -7.85 -7.03 -12.85
C THR A 160 -8.98 -6.35 -12.11
N ALA A 161 -10.12 -6.14 -12.78
CA ALA A 161 -11.33 -5.59 -12.16
C ALA A 161 -11.92 -6.52 -11.07
N ASP A 162 -11.57 -7.79 -11.10
CA ASP A 162 -12.03 -8.82 -10.16
C ASP A 162 -11.10 -8.98 -8.95
N SER A 163 -10.09 -8.10 -8.78
CA SER A 163 -9.20 -8.14 -7.62
C SER A 163 -9.96 -7.93 -6.31
N ILE A 164 -9.69 -8.81 -5.35
CA ILE A 164 -10.14 -8.71 -3.96
C ILE A 164 -8.98 -8.44 -2.99
N ALA A 165 -7.77 -8.18 -3.50
CA ALA A 165 -6.57 -8.04 -2.69
C ALA A 165 -6.68 -6.90 -1.68
N TYR A 166 -7.21 -5.75 -2.08
CA TYR A 166 -7.51 -4.63 -1.17
C TYR A 166 -8.43 -5.05 -0.01
N GLN A 167 -9.52 -5.77 -0.31
CA GLN A 167 -10.46 -6.21 0.71
C GLN A 167 -9.79 -7.17 1.69
N ILE A 168 -9.10 -8.20 1.19
CA ILE A 168 -8.42 -9.21 2.03
C ILE A 168 -7.34 -8.56 2.90
N ALA A 169 -6.58 -7.60 2.38
CA ALA A 169 -5.61 -6.84 3.19
C ALA A 169 -6.28 -6.14 4.38
N ARG A 170 -7.41 -5.48 4.14
CA ARG A 170 -8.20 -4.81 5.18
C ARG A 170 -8.76 -5.78 6.21
N GLU A 171 -9.26 -6.93 5.80
CA GLU A 171 -9.77 -7.98 6.67
C GLU A 171 -8.69 -8.55 7.59
N HIS A 172 -7.42 -8.54 7.14
CA HIS A 172 -6.26 -8.95 7.94
C HIS A 172 -5.63 -7.79 8.74
N GLY A 173 -6.29 -6.63 8.82
CA GLY A 173 -5.84 -5.50 9.63
C GLY A 173 -4.66 -4.73 9.04
N ILE A 174 -4.38 -4.88 7.74
CA ILE A 174 -3.32 -4.15 7.05
C ILE A 174 -3.91 -2.84 6.52
N PRO A 175 -3.29 -1.67 6.77
CA PRO A 175 -3.64 -0.45 6.08
C PRO A 175 -3.49 -0.66 4.58
N ALA A 176 -4.54 -0.39 3.80
CA ALA A 176 -4.49 -0.67 2.37
C ALA A 176 -5.10 0.45 1.54
N ALA A 177 -4.59 0.59 0.32
CA ALA A 177 -5.13 1.40 -0.76
C ALA A 177 -5.28 0.56 -2.03
N ARG A 178 -5.97 1.10 -3.01
CA ARG A 178 -6.08 0.52 -4.34
C ARG A 178 -5.68 1.58 -5.36
N ARG A 179 -5.00 1.19 -6.43
CA ARG A 179 -4.65 2.06 -7.55
C ARG A 179 -5.92 2.58 -8.25
N ASP A 180 -5.98 3.89 -8.44
CA ASP A 180 -7.06 4.53 -9.18
C ASP A 180 -6.70 4.72 -10.68
N VAL A 181 -5.45 5.09 -10.97
CA VAL A 181 -4.98 5.42 -12.31
C VAL A 181 -3.69 4.67 -12.65
N PHE A 182 -3.61 4.10 -13.83
CA PHE A 182 -2.39 3.53 -14.41
C PHE A 182 -1.86 4.53 -15.43
N LEU A 183 -0.72 5.16 -15.12
CA LEU A 183 -0.25 6.33 -15.88
C LEU A 183 0.36 5.97 -17.23
N ASP A 184 0.91 4.78 -17.37
CA ASP A 184 1.66 4.31 -18.54
C ASP A 184 0.97 3.15 -19.30
N ASP A 185 -0.33 2.96 -19.10
CA ASP A 185 -1.14 2.02 -19.91
C ASP A 185 -1.01 2.32 -21.40
N VAL A 186 -0.90 3.59 -21.74
CA VAL A 186 -0.52 4.06 -23.07
C VAL A 186 0.73 4.93 -22.94
N ASN A 187 1.90 4.37 -23.26
CA ASN A 187 3.19 5.02 -23.09
C ASN A 187 3.41 6.16 -24.11
N THR A 188 2.62 7.22 -23.98
CA THR A 188 2.76 8.46 -24.75
C THR A 188 2.65 9.68 -23.82
N GLU A 189 3.40 10.73 -24.14
CA GLU A 189 3.34 11.98 -23.38
C GLU A 189 1.93 12.56 -23.27
N THR A 190 1.09 12.37 -24.30
CA THR A 190 -0.29 12.86 -24.33
C THR A 190 -1.21 12.08 -23.40
N ALA A 191 -0.96 10.79 -23.17
CA ALA A 191 -1.76 9.95 -22.30
C ALA A 191 -1.45 10.18 -20.82
N VAL A 192 -0.22 10.62 -20.50
CA VAL A 192 0.25 10.89 -19.14
C VAL A 192 -0.10 12.30 -18.65
N ARG A 193 -0.48 13.21 -19.54
CA ARG A 193 -0.92 14.58 -19.25
C ARG A 193 -2.40 14.69 -18.94
#